data_ce543f93bdae35a534661a2eea01001b
#
_entry.id   ce543f93bdae35a534661a2eea01001b
#
_cell.length_a   1.000
_cell.length_b   1.000
_cell.length_c   1.000
_cell.angle_alpha   90.00
_cell.angle_beta   90.00
_cell.angle_gamma   90.00
#
_symmetry.space_group_name_H-M   'P 1'
#
loop_
_entity.id
_entity.type
_entity.pdbx_description
1 polymer ?
#
loop_
_entity_poly.entity_id
_entity_poly.type
_entity_poly.pdbx_seq_one_letter_code
_entity_poly.pdbx_strand_id
1 'polypeptide(L)'
;IHPSELKFQGDAFIQQVIKAANDTKIPCVIHLDHSGVKDIERAIRDGFTSVMIDASHESFEDNVAITKRVVELAHPLGVSVEAELGTIGSTDNDTEVAGGATNIIYTKPEEAVKFVEETNCDCLAIAIGTAHGLYPKGFKPELKLELLKEIKKVVNVPLVLHGGSGN
;
A
#
# COMPACT_ATOMS: atom_id res chain seq x y z
N ILE A 1 -0.76 10.37 -0.08
CA ILE A 1 -2.09 11.02 -0.08
C ILE A 1 -3.14 9.94 -0.28
N HIS A 2 -4.05 9.78 0.68
CA HIS A 2 -5.15 8.82 0.58
C HIS A 2 -6.28 9.36 -0.33
N PRO A 3 -7.05 8.50 -1.04
CA PRO A 3 -8.15 8.93 -1.92
C PRO A 3 -9.21 9.81 -1.23
N SER A 4 -9.48 9.61 0.07
CA SER A 4 -10.38 10.48 0.84
C SER A 4 -9.89 11.92 0.92
N GLU A 5 -8.57 12.14 1.02
CA GLU A 5 -7.97 13.46 1.02
C GLU A 5 -8.11 14.13 -0.34
N LEU A 6 -7.92 13.38 -1.43
CA LEU A 6 -8.15 13.89 -2.79
C LEU A 6 -9.59 14.35 -2.99
N LYS A 7 -10.55 13.58 -2.46
CA LYS A 7 -11.97 13.91 -2.52
C LYS A 7 -12.32 15.14 -1.68
N PHE A 8 -11.70 15.27 -0.50
CA PHE A 8 -11.96 16.38 0.43
C PHE A 8 -11.30 17.68 -0.01
N GLN A 9 -10.03 17.64 -0.41
CA GLN A 9 -9.20 18.80 -0.71
C GLN A 9 -9.36 19.29 -2.17
N GLY A 10 -9.71 18.39 -3.10
CA GLY A 10 -9.86 18.70 -4.52
C GLY A 10 -8.56 18.89 -5.28
N ASP A 11 -8.68 19.15 -6.59
CA ASP A 11 -7.56 19.20 -7.52
C ASP A 11 -6.57 20.34 -7.23
N ALA A 12 -7.06 21.47 -6.69
CA ALA A 12 -6.20 22.59 -6.34
C ALA A 12 -5.14 22.22 -5.29
N PHE A 13 -5.48 21.35 -4.35
CA PHE A 13 -4.53 20.84 -3.34
C PHE A 13 -3.42 20.04 -4.01
N ILE A 14 -3.75 19.14 -4.94
CA ILE A 14 -2.74 18.32 -5.66
C ILE A 14 -1.75 19.24 -6.37
N GLN A 15 -2.24 20.28 -7.08
CA GLN A 15 -1.37 21.22 -7.79
C GLN A 15 -0.44 22.00 -6.84
N GLN A 16 -0.92 22.34 -5.63
CA GLN A 16 -0.09 22.97 -4.60
C GLN A 16 0.99 22.01 -4.09
N VAL A 17 0.67 20.73 -3.87
CA VAL A 17 1.64 19.70 -3.44
C VAL A 17 2.70 19.50 -4.50
N ILE A 18 2.31 19.35 -5.77
CA ILE A 18 3.23 19.21 -6.90
C ILE A 18 4.16 20.42 -7.00
N LYS A 19 3.60 21.63 -6.91
CA LYS A 19 4.39 22.86 -6.93
C LYS A 19 5.39 22.89 -5.77
N ALA A 20 4.97 22.58 -4.54
CA ALA A 20 5.84 22.56 -3.38
C ALA A 20 6.97 21.53 -3.52
N ALA A 21 6.66 20.34 -4.06
CA ALA A 21 7.65 19.31 -4.35
C ALA A 21 8.69 19.77 -5.37
N ASN A 22 8.25 20.47 -6.44
CA ASN A 22 9.13 20.98 -7.48
C ASN A 22 9.97 22.18 -7.02
N ASP A 23 9.49 22.98 -6.08
CA ASP A 23 10.20 24.15 -5.54
C ASP A 23 11.28 23.74 -4.51
N THR A 24 11.29 22.52 -4.02
CA THR A 24 12.32 22.02 -3.07
C THR A 24 13.52 21.43 -3.79
N LYS A 25 14.67 21.44 -3.09
CA LYS A 25 15.91 20.76 -3.55
C LYS A 25 15.98 19.31 -3.08
N ILE A 26 15.04 18.86 -2.25
CA ILE A 26 14.96 17.50 -1.74
C ILE A 26 14.18 16.67 -2.74
N PRO A 27 14.66 15.46 -3.13
CA PRO A 27 13.86 14.54 -3.94
C PRO A 27 12.54 14.23 -3.25
N CYS A 28 11.43 14.42 -3.96
CA CYS A 28 10.08 14.19 -3.47
C CYS A 28 9.35 13.18 -4.34
N VAL A 29 8.60 12.28 -3.71
CA VAL A 29 7.65 11.39 -4.35
C VAL A 29 6.24 11.81 -3.94
N ILE A 30 5.35 11.95 -4.91
CA ILE A 30 3.93 12.19 -4.65
C ILE A 30 3.23 10.87 -4.87
N HIS A 31 2.81 10.27 -3.75
CA HIS A 31 2.29 8.91 -3.70
C HIS A 31 0.79 8.90 -3.38
N LEU A 32 0.03 8.12 -4.16
CA LEU A 32 -1.37 7.78 -3.86
C LEU A 32 -1.38 6.50 -3.03
N ASP A 33 -1.97 6.58 -1.84
CA ASP A 33 -1.97 5.56 -0.83
C ASP A 33 -3.32 4.80 -0.81
N HIS A 34 -3.32 3.47 -0.71
CA HIS A 34 -4.50 2.60 -0.65
C HIS A 34 -5.63 2.97 -1.62
N SER A 35 -5.47 2.64 -2.89
CA SER A 35 -6.42 3.08 -3.91
C SER A 35 -6.87 1.98 -4.85
N GLY A 36 -8.01 2.20 -5.50
CA GLY A 36 -8.50 1.38 -6.60
C GLY A 36 -8.07 1.92 -7.97
N VAL A 37 -8.28 1.12 -9.01
CA VAL A 37 -7.86 1.42 -10.39
C VAL A 37 -8.33 2.80 -10.87
N LYS A 38 -9.57 3.21 -10.57
CA LYS A 38 -10.12 4.52 -11.00
C LYS A 38 -9.40 5.71 -10.39
N ASP A 39 -9.01 5.60 -9.11
CA ASP A 39 -8.29 6.66 -8.41
C ASP A 39 -6.86 6.75 -8.93
N ILE A 40 -6.26 5.61 -9.29
CA ILE A 40 -4.93 5.54 -9.90
C ILE A 40 -4.90 6.22 -11.26
N GLU A 41 -5.86 5.93 -12.15
CA GLU A 41 -5.95 6.59 -13.45
C GLU A 41 -6.03 8.12 -13.33
N ARG A 42 -6.79 8.60 -12.32
CA ARG A 42 -6.87 10.02 -12.00
C ARG A 42 -5.55 10.55 -11.47
N ALA A 43 -4.96 9.90 -10.47
CA ALA A 43 -3.72 10.34 -9.84
C ALA A 43 -2.56 10.46 -10.85
N ILE A 44 -2.41 9.48 -11.75
CA ILE A 44 -1.40 9.51 -12.82
C ILE A 44 -1.61 10.74 -13.71
N ARG A 45 -2.84 10.99 -14.16
CA ARG A 45 -3.18 12.17 -14.97
C ARG A 45 -2.91 13.48 -14.23
N ASP A 46 -3.13 13.50 -12.91
CA ASP A 46 -2.95 14.67 -12.06
C ASP A 46 -1.47 14.91 -11.68
N GLY A 47 -0.56 14.00 -12.04
CA GLY A 47 0.90 14.16 -11.89
C GLY A 47 1.51 13.46 -10.68
N PHE A 48 0.86 12.46 -10.13
CA PHE A 48 1.46 11.58 -9.11
C PHE A 48 2.62 10.78 -9.73
N THR A 49 3.68 10.61 -8.95
CA THR A 49 4.89 9.89 -9.37
C THR A 49 4.96 8.47 -8.82
N SER A 50 4.04 8.12 -7.93
CA SER A 50 3.90 6.79 -7.34
C SER A 50 2.44 6.55 -6.97
N VAL A 51 1.99 5.31 -7.11
CA VAL A 51 0.62 4.90 -6.75
C VAL A 51 0.64 3.55 -6.05
N MET A 52 -0.30 3.34 -5.12
CA MET A 52 -0.54 2.05 -4.50
C MET A 52 -1.89 1.50 -4.94
N ILE A 53 -1.86 0.29 -5.51
CA ILE A 53 -3.05 -0.51 -5.72
C ILE A 53 -3.24 -1.47 -4.55
N ASP A 54 -4.36 -1.33 -3.87
CA ASP A 54 -4.75 -2.25 -2.81
C ASP A 54 -5.89 -3.16 -3.28
N ALA A 55 -5.53 -4.37 -3.68
CA ALA A 55 -6.43 -5.46 -4.01
C ALA A 55 -6.21 -6.67 -3.08
N SER A 56 -5.66 -6.44 -1.89
CA SER A 56 -5.30 -7.48 -0.92
C SER A 56 -6.49 -8.28 -0.37
N HIS A 57 -7.68 -7.76 -0.52
CA HIS A 57 -8.95 -8.39 -0.11
C HIS A 57 -9.57 -9.29 -1.19
N GLU A 58 -9.01 -9.28 -2.40
CA GLU A 58 -9.40 -10.15 -3.50
C GLU A 58 -8.69 -11.51 -3.43
N SER A 59 -9.04 -12.43 -4.34
CA SER A 59 -8.25 -13.67 -4.50
C SER A 59 -6.82 -13.36 -4.94
N PHE A 60 -5.88 -14.28 -4.71
CA PHE A 60 -4.49 -14.09 -5.17
C PHE A 60 -4.43 -13.82 -6.68
N GLU A 61 -5.17 -14.59 -7.46
CA GLU A 61 -5.23 -14.47 -8.92
C GLU A 61 -5.83 -13.13 -9.38
N ASP A 62 -6.88 -12.67 -8.71
CA ASP A 62 -7.50 -11.38 -9.02
C ASP A 62 -6.60 -10.22 -8.59
N ASN A 63 -5.95 -10.30 -7.43
CA ASN A 63 -4.98 -9.31 -6.99
C ASN A 63 -3.82 -9.19 -7.98
N VAL A 64 -3.26 -10.32 -8.44
CA VAL A 64 -2.24 -10.35 -9.49
C VAL A 64 -2.74 -9.68 -10.77
N ALA A 65 -3.94 -10.04 -11.25
CA ALA A 65 -4.49 -9.50 -12.49
C ALA A 65 -4.73 -7.98 -12.40
N ILE A 66 -5.29 -7.51 -11.29
CA ILE A 66 -5.55 -6.09 -11.04
C ILE A 66 -4.24 -5.32 -10.95
N THR A 67 -3.28 -5.80 -10.15
CA THR A 67 -1.98 -5.16 -9.95
C THR A 67 -1.21 -5.06 -11.26
N LYS A 68 -1.15 -6.15 -12.03
CA LYS A 68 -0.49 -6.17 -13.35
C LYS A 68 -1.06 -5.14 -14.29
N ARG A 69 -2.39 -5.01 -14.36
CA ARG A 69 -3.04 -3.98 -15.17
C ARG A 69 -2.62 -2.57 -14.77
N VAL A 70 -2.47 -2.31 -13.46
CA VAL A 70 -2.01 -1.00 -12.96
C VAL A 70 -0.55 -0.77 -13.33
N VAL A 71 0.31 -1.77 -13.21
CA VAL A 71 1.72 -1.69 -13.62
C VAL A 71 1.84 -1.39 -15.12
N GLU A 72 1.08 -2.08 -15.96
CA GLU A 72 1.04 -1.84 -17.42
C GLU A 72 0.58 -0.42 -17.78
N LEU A 73 -0.27 0.19 -16.96
CA LEU A 73 -0.72 1.57 -17.12
C LEU A 73 0.33 2.59 -16.64
N ALA A 74 0.96 2.33 -15.49
CA ALA A 74 1.80 3.29 -14.79
C ALA A 74 3.24 3.34 -15.32
N HIS A 75 3.88 2.19 -15.58
CA HIS A 75 5.28 2.12 -15.98
C HIS A 75 5.62 2.88 -17.25
N PRO A 76 4.82 2.86 -18.34
CA PRO A 76 5.11 3.67 -19.54
C PRO A 76 5.15 5.17 -19.27
N LEU A 77 4.56 5.63 -18.18
CA LEU A 77 4.50 7.02 -17.76
C LEU A 77 5.55 7.37 -16.67
N GLY A 78 6.41 6.40 -16.32
CA GLY A 78 7.45 6.58 -15.30
C GLY A 78 6.90 6.66 -13.86
N VAL A 79 5.70 6.11 -13.61
CA VAL A 79 5.06 6.10 -12.29
C VAL A 79 5.30 4.74 -11.63
N SER A 80 5.82 4.76 -10.41
CA SER A 80 6.07 3.55 -9.61
C SER A 80 4.77 2.99 -9.04
N VAL A 81 4.70 1.66 -8.91
CA VAL A 81 3.54 0.95 -8.37
C VAL A 81 3.91 0.18 -7.12
N GLU A 82 3.24 0.51 -6.03
CA GLU A 82 3.17 -0.29 -4.82
C GLU A 82 1.95 -1.21 -4.89
N ALA A 83 2.10 -2.44 -4.40
CA ALA A 83 1.00 -3.39 -4.27
C ALA A 83 0.98 -3.99 -2.86
N GLU A 84 -0.14 -4.59 -2.46
CA GLU A 84 -0.29 -5.25 -1.17
C GLU A 84 -0.59 -6.73 -1.32
N LEU A 85 0.07 -7.57 -0.50
CA LEU A 85 -0.17 -8.99 -0.41
C LEU A 85 -0.30 -9.45 1.04
N GLY A 86 -1.28 -10.31 1.30
CA GLY A 86 -1.81 -10.54 2.62
C GLY A 86 -2.81 -9.43 2.96
N THR A 87 -3.48 -9.51 4.09
CA THR A 87 -4.45 -8.49 4.51
C THR A 87 -3.97 -7.84 5.80
N ILE A 88 -3.71 -6.54 5.74
CA ILE A 88 -3.43 -5.73 6.93
C ILE A 88 -4.73 -5.54 7.69
N GLY A 89 -4.70 -5.79 9.00
CA GLY A 89 -5.89 -5.68 9.84
C GLY A 89 -6.38 -4.23 9.97
N SER A 90 -7.58 -4.08 10.54
CA SER A 90 -8.12 -2.77 10.94
C SER A 90 -8.50 -2.78 12.41
N THR A 91 -8.32 -1.65 13.09
CA THR A 91 -8.78 -1.41 14.46
C THR A 91 -10.07 -0.60 14.51
N ASP A 92 -10.69 -0.31 13.35
CA ASP A 92 -11.91 0.47 13.29
C ASP A 92 -13.06 -0.20 14.05
N ASN A 93 -13.74 0.61 14.87
CA ASN A 93 -14.74 0.19 15.87
C ASN A 93 -16.05 -0.36 15.27
N ASP A 94 -16.18 -0.48 13.96
CA ASP A 94 -17.40 -0.97 13.31
C ASP A 94 -17.57 -2.49 13.37
N THR A 95 -16.59 -3.20 13.92
CA THR A 95 -16.72 -4.63 14.23
C THR A 95 -16.58 -4.83 15.74
N GLU A 96 -17.65 -5.31 16.40
CA GLU A 96 -17.72 -5.65 17.82
C GLU A 96 -16.76 -6.78 18.26
N VAL A 97 -15.51 -6.73 17.84
CA VAL A 97 -14.50 -7.67 18.30
C VAL A 97 -13.62 -6.98 19.32
N ALA A 98 -13.91 -7.29 20.58
CA ALA A 98 -13.14 -6.81 21.72
C ALA A 98 -11.64 -7.15 21.55
N GLY A 99 -10.80 -6.10 21.39
CA GLY A 99 -9.41 -6.17 21.79
C GLY A 99 -8.40 -6.67 20.78
N GLY A 100 -8.45 -6.27 19.51
CA GLY A 100 -7.32 -6.60 18.62
C GLY A 100 -7.57 -6.27 17.16
N ALA A 101 -6.49 -6.17 16.41
CA ALA A 101 -6.54 -6.10 14.96
C ALA A 101 -7.27 -7.33 14.39
N THR A 102 -8.35 -7.11 13.66
CA THR A 102 -9.16 -8.18 13.06
C THR A 102 -8.73 -8.43 11.62
N ASN A 103 -8.88 -9.68 11.18
CA ASN A 103 -8.72 -10.11 9.78
C ASN A 103 -7.32 -9.97 9.19
N ILE A 104 -6.24 -10.09 9.97
CA ILE A 104 -4.90 -10.17 9.42
C ILE A 104 -4.71 -11.50 8.70
N ILE A 105 -4.38 -11.45 7.41
CA ILE A 105 -3.90 -12.59 6.64
C ILE A 105 -2.42 -12.35 6.38
N TYR A 106 -1.55 -13.12 7.05
CA TYR A 106 -0.11 -12.97 6.90
C TYR A 106 0.35 -13.28 5.48
N THR A 107 1.27 -12.46 4.98
CA THR A 107 1.92 -12.69 3.68
C THR A 107 2.78 -13.95 3.74
N LYS A 108 2.63 -14.85 2.78
CA LYS A 108 3.48 -16.04 2.66
C LYS A 108 4.67 -15.77 1.73
N PRO A 109 5.90 -16.18 2.11
CA PRO A 109 7.10 -15.92 1.29
C PRO A 109 6.99 -16.43 -0.14
N GLU A 110 6.46 -17.64 -0.34
CA GLU A 110 6.28 -18.24 -1.66
C GLU A 110 5.26 -17.51 -2.53
N GLU A 111 4.17 -17.01 -1.92
CA GLU A 111 3.18 -16.18 -2.61
C GLU A 111 3.77 -14.81 -2.96
N ALA A 112 4.60 -14.22 -2.09
CA ALA A 112 5.24 -12.94 -2.34
C ALA A 112 6.21 -12.99 -3.54
N VAL A 113 7.00 -14.06 -3.68
CA VAL A 113 7.87 -14.28 -4.85
C VAL A 113 7.03 -14.34 -6.13
N LYS A 114 6.04 -15.23 -6.15
CA LYS A 114 5.15 -15.41 -7.31
C LYS A 114 4.43 -14.10 -7.69
N PHE A 115 3.92 -13.38 -6.69
CA PHE A 115 3.23 -12.11 -6.88
C PHE A 115 4.12 -11.06 -7.55
N VAL A 116 5.33 -10.84 -7.04
CA VAL A 116 6.27 -9.87 -7.60
C VAL A 116 6.70 -10.25 -9.02
N GLU A 117 6.97 -11.54 -9.27
CA GLU A 117 7.35 -12.03 -10.61
C GLU A 117 6.23 -11.86 -11.64
N GLU A 118 4.97 -12.09 -11.25
CA GLU A 118 3.83 -12.00 -12.16
C GLU A 118 3.35 -10.56 -12.38
N THR A 119 3.47 -9.69 -11.37
CA THR A 119 2.97 -8.32 -11.44
C THR A 119 4.01 -7.31 -11.91
N ASN A 120 5.30 -7.55 -11.60
CA ASN A 120 6.39 -6.60 -11.79
C ASN A 120 6.15 -5.26 -11.05
N CYS A 121 5.53 -5.29 -9.85
CA CYS A 121 5.38 -4.10 -9.01
C CYS A 121 6.74 -3.63 -8.47
N ASP A 122 6.87 -2.33 -8.14
CA ASP A 122 8.13 -1.72 -7.73
C ASP A 122 8.41 -1.90 -6.23
N CYS A 123 7.39 -2.02 -5.40
CA CYS A 123 7.49 -2.36 -3.99
C CYS A 123 6.26 -3.13 -3.52
N LEU A 124 6.40 -3.84 -2.41
CA LEU A 124 5.37 -4.73 -1.88
C LEU A 124 5.09 -4.44 -0.42
N ALA A 125 3.86 -4.02 -0.13
CA ALA A 125 3.32 -3.98 1.21
C ALA A 125 2.97 -5.40 1.69
N ILE A 126 3.44 -5.74 2.90
CA ILE A 126 3.31 -7.07 3.47
C ILE A 126 2.61 -7.04 4.82
N ALA A 127 1.76 -8.03 5.06
CA ALA A 127 1.08 -8.22 6.33
C ALA A 127 1.93 -9.09 7.28
N ILE A 128 2.50 -8.46 8.30
CA ILE A 128 3.32 -9.12 9.32
C ILE A 128 2.80 -8.92 10.75
N GLY A 129 1.57 -8.45 10.92
CA GLY A 129 0.92 -8.32 12.23
C GLY A 129 0.53 -6.90 12.64
N THR A 130 0.66 -5.92 11.75
CA THR A 130 0.15 -4.56 11.94
C THR A 130 -1.32 -4.45 11.53
N ALA A 131 -1.97 -3.37 11.99
CA ALA A 131 -3.31 -3.01 11.58
C ALA A 131 -3.43 -1.49 11.42
N HIS A 132 -4.31 -1.06 10.51
CA HIS A 132 -4.68 0.34 10.37
C HIS A 132 -5.58 0.80 11.53
N GLY A 133 -5.47 2.08 11.89
CA GLY A 133 -6.26 2.69 12.96
C GLY A 133 -5.49 2.82 14.27
N LEU A 134 -6.19 3.24 15.31
CA LEU A 134 -5.63 3.45 16.63
C LEU A 134 -5.73 2.17 17.47
N TYR A 135 -4.60 1.67 17.90
CA TYR A 135 -4.60 0.52 18.83
C TYR A 135 -5.23 0.90 20.17
N PRO A 136 -6.03 0.00 20.78
CA PRO A 136 -6.54 0.20 22.12
C PRO A 136 -5.40 0.46 23.13
N LYS A 137 -5.68 1.30 24.15
CA LYS A 137 -4.68 1.62 25.16
C LYS A 137 -4.14 0.35 25.84
N GLY A 138 -2.81 0.20 25.79
CA GLY A 138 -2.11 -0.96 26.34
C GLY A 138 -2.01 -2.18 25.43
N PHE A 139 -2.62 -2.13 24.25
CA PHE A 139 -2.41 -3.14 23.20
C PHE A 139 -1.08 -2.84 22.47
N LYS A 140 -0.30 -3.89 22.25
CA LYS A 140 0.90 -3.85 21.41
C LYS A 140 0.77 -4.92 20.35
N PRO A 141 0.82 -4.58 19.05
CA PRO A 141 0.79 -5.58 18.01
C PRO A 141 2.03 -6.48 18.08
N GLU A 142 1.85 -7.74 17.78
CA GLU A 142 2.94 -8.71 17.71
C GLU A 142 3.44 -8.78 16.26
N LEU A 143 4.53 -8.09 15.97
CA LEU A 143 5.16 -8.13 14.65
C LEU A 143 5.89 -9.46 14.43
N LYS A 144 5.60 -10.13 13.34
CA LYS A 144 6.26 -11.37 12.92
C LYS A 144 7.58 -11.04 12.19
N LEU A 145 8.60 -10.60 12.97
CA LEU A 145 9.89 -10.16 12.42
C LEU A 145 10.66 -11.27 11.70
N GLU A 146 10.51 -12.53 12.11
CA GLU A 146 11.13 -13.65 11.40
C GLU A 146 10.47 -13.84 10.02
N LEU A 147 9.15 -13.70 9.91
CA LEU A 147 8.43 -13.70 8.63
C LEU A 147 8.93 -12.58 7.71
N LEU A 148 9.12 -11.37 8.24
CA LEU A 148 9.73 -10.26 7.48
C LEU A 148 11.10 -10.64 6.92
N LYS A 149 11.96 -11.27 7.73
CA LYS A 149 13.28 -11.72 7.29
C LYS A 149 13.20 -12.80 6.22
N GLU A 150 12.26 -13.73 6.34
CA GLU A 150 12.02 -14.78 5.34
C GLU A 150 11.59 -14.19 4.00
N ILE A 151 10.58 -13.31 4.00
CA ILE A 151 10.13 -12.63 2.78
C ILE A 151 11.26 -11.81 2.16
N LYS A 152 12.01 -11.03 2.97
CA LYS A 152 13.11 -10.18 2.48
C LYS A 152 14.25 -10.97 1.83
N LYS A 153 14.47 -12.23 2.21
CA LYS A 153 15.50 -13.07 1.59
C LYS A 153 15.13 -13.51 0.17
N VAL A 154 13.85 -13.63 -0.12
CA VAL A 154 13.36 -14.23 -1.37
C VAL A 154 12.73 -13.22 -2.33
N VAL A 155 12.35 -12.05 -1.84
CA VAL A 155 11.77 -10.96 -2.63
C VAL A 155 12.82 -9.89 -2.91
N ASN A 156 12.97 -9.49 -4.16
CA ASN A 156 14.00 -8.55 -4.63
C ASN A 156 13.55 -7.09 -4.69
N VAL A 157 12.26 -6.80 -4.47
CA VAL A 157 11.73 -5.43 -4.39
C VAL A 157 11.77 -4.90 -2.95
N PRO A 158 11.74 -3.56 -2.74
CA PRO A 158 11.52 -2.96 -1.44
C PRO A 158 10.23 -3.48 -0.78
N LEU A 159 10.27 -3.67 0.53
CA LEU A 159 9.11 -4.03 1.33
C LEU A 159 8.58 -2.80 2.07
N VAL A 160 7.25 -2.71 2.16
CA VAL A 160 6.54 -1.61 2.83
C VAL A 160 5.77 -2.18 4.02
N LEU A 161 5.72 -1.41 5.11
CA LEU A 161 4.94 -1.73 6.31
C LEU A 161 3.86 -0.67 6.51
N HIS A 162 2.62 -1.08 6.36
CA HIS A 162 1.45 -0.27 6.72
C HIS A 162 1.01 -0.52 8.17
N GLY A 163 0.16 0.35 8.71
CA GLY A 163 -0.36 0.20 10.08
C GLY A 163 0.69 0.33 11.18
N GLY A 164 1.84 0.96 10.89
CA GLY A 164 2.97 1.07 11.82
C GLY A 164 2.89 2.23 12.83
N SER A 165 1.88 3.08 12.75
CA SER A 165 1.75 4.25 13.63
C SER A 165 1.50 3.84 15.08
N GLY A 166 2.42 4.23 15.98
CA GLY A 166 2.29 3.93 17.43
C GLY A 166 2.92 2.61 17.86
N ASN A 167 3.69 1.95 17.01
CA ASN A 167 4.50 0.78 17.33
C ASN A 167 5.92 1.15 17.74
#